data_bd27d77dcbdac097363bd3605c09fa54
#
_entry.id   bd27d77dcbdac097363bd3605c09fa54
#
_cell.length_a   1.000
_cell.length_b   1.000
_cell.length_c   1.000
_cell.angle_alpha   90.00
_cell.angle_beta   90.00
_cell.angle_gamma   90.00
#
_symmetry.space_group_name_H-M   'P 1'
#
loop_
_entity.id
_entity.type
_entity.pdbx_description
1 polymer ?
#
loop_
_entity_poly.entity_id
_entity_poly.type
_entity_poly.pdbx_seq_one_letter_code
_entity_poly.pdbx_strand_id
1 'polypeptide(L)'
;MPLETSPHSDAPGVVIIGAGPAGLTAAYQLTKTGHQSTVLEADNIVGGISRTVERDGWRFDIGGHRFFTKVDEVDALWHEILGDDDFLMRPRKSRIFYDGKYFDYPLRAFNALRNLGPIEAVRCVASYAMARVRPPKDQTNYEGWLVARFGWRLYRTFFKTYTEKVWGVPVASMPADWAAQRIKNLSLSSAVINAILPRRNQKDITSLIEEFQYPKYGPGMMWERCRDKVEAAGSKVVMSAPVRSIEHRDGLATVVVAETGGGTTRFPADHVISSMPMPELLLAMDPPVPDEVATAARDLQFRDHLSVALVVPEADGFPDNWIYIHDSKVKVGRIQNYGSWSPYMVKPGFTCLGLEYFVFEGDEMWNSADDDLIELGKSELSLLGLAELSDIEAGYVVRMPKAYPTYDEFYKANVDVLRGWLAEHAANVWPVGRNGMHKYNNQDHSMFTAMLTVENIVGDAHHDIWEINVEEEYHEERGTNSTSKTGRDAPVIPRGASLR
;
A
#
# COMPACT_ATOMS: atom_id res chain seq x y z
N MET A 1 6.39 -37.54 -36.86
CA MET A 1 5.89 -36.22 -37.33
C MET A 1 6.79 -35.18 -36.78
N PRO A 2 7.47 -34.36 -37.60
CA PRO A 2 8.29 -33.27 -37.10
C PRO A 2 7.37 -32.20 -36.47
N LEU A 3 7.75 -31.71 -35.30
CA LEU A 3 7.11 -30.57 -34.67
C LEU A 3 7.35 -29.34 -35.58
N GLU A 4 6.22 -28.77 -36.07
CA GLU A 4 6.25 -27.51 -36.77
C GLU A 4 6.79 -26.42 -35.80
N THR A 5 7.96 -25.93 -36.10
CA THR A 5 8.50 -24.71 -35.53
C THR A 5 7.65 -23.56 -36.06
N SER A 6 6.78 -22.98 -35.19
CA SER A 6 6.15 -21.70 -35.47
C SER A 6 7.22 -20.64 -35.78
N PRO A 7 6.97 -19.73 -36.72
CA PRO A 7 7.95 -18.67 -37.01
C PRO A 7 8.19 -17.85 -35.74
N HIS A 8 9.44 -17.68 -35.37
CA HIS A 8 9.86 -16.75 -34.34
C HIS A 8 9.29 -15.36 -34.72
N SER A 9 8.39 -14.84 -33.92
CA SER A 9 8.07 -13.41 -33.97
C SER A 9 9.33 -12.68 -33.51
N ASP A 10 9.79 -11.67 -34.23
CA ASP A 10 10.93 -10.82 -33.85
C ASP A 10 10.69 -10.03 -32.55
N ALA A 11 9.50 -10.19 -31.93
CA ALA A 11 9.12 -9.54 -30.68
C ALA A 11 9.61 -10.37 -29.47
N PRO A 12 10.22 -9.74 -28.46
CA PRO A 12 10.73 -10.43 -27.28
C PRO A 12 9.60 -11.13 -26.51
N GLY A 13 9.85 -12.36 -26.07
CA GLY A 13 8.97 -13.12 -25.20
C GLY A 13 8.99 -12.54 -23.78
N VAL A 14 7.92 -11.87 -23.36
CA VAL A 14 7.84 -11.27 -22.02
C VAL A 14 6.95 -12.11 -21.12
N VAL A 15 7.50 -12.59 -20.00
CA VAL A 15 6.75 -13.22 -18.92
C VAL A 15 6.64 -12.27 -17.76
N ILE A 16 5.41 -12.09 -17.24
CA ILE A 16 5.09 -11.18 -16.14
C ILE A 16 4.64 -12.01 -14.95
N ILE A 17 5.23 -11.80 -13.78
CA ILE A 17 4.90 -12.50 -12.55
C ILE A 17 4.07 -11.59 -11.65
N GLY A 18 2.81 -11.99 -11.41
CA GLY A 18 1.80 -11.28 -10.64
C GLY A 18 0.86 -10.43 -11.49
N ALA A 19 -0.45 -10.57 -11.26
CA ALA A 19 -1.52 -9.79 -11.89
C ALA A 19 -2.07 -8.67 -10.97
N GLY A 20 -1.19 -8.07 -10.16
CA GLY A 20 -1.49 -6.85 -9.42
C GLY A 20 -1.33 -5.60 -10.28
N PRO A 21 -1.43 -4.37 -9.68
CA PRO A 21 -1.33 -3.10 -10.40
C PRO A 21 -0.10 -2.98 -11.30
N ALA A 22 1.08 -3.38 -10.81
CA ALA A 22 2.32 -3.30 -11.60
C ALA A 22 2.30 -4.28 -12.78
N GLY A 23 2.00 -5.57 -12.53
CA GLY A 23 2.05 -6.59 -13.59
C GLY A 23 1.01 -6.37 -14.69
N LEU A 24 -0.24 -6.05 -14.33
CA LEU A 24 -1.27 -5.77 -15.33
C LEU A 24 -1.01 -4.46 -16.09
N THR A 25 -0.44 -3.44 -15.43
CA THR A 25 0.01 -2.23 -16.13
C THR A 25 1.12 -2.54 -17.14
N ALA A 26 2.11 -3.36 -16.76
CA ALA A 26 3.15 -3.79 -17.70
C ALA A 26 2.55 -4.53 -18.90
N ALA A 27 1.68 -5.50 -18.65
CA ALA A 27 1.01 -6.24 -19.72
C ALA A 27 0.22 -5.33 -20.66
N TYR A 28 -0.54 -4.38 -20.11
CA TYR A 28 -1.32 -3.44 -20.90
C TYR A 28 -0.44 -2.48 -21.72
N GLN A 29 0.65 -1.96 -21.15
CA GLN A 29 1.60 -1.12 -21.89
C GLN A 29 2.29 -1.88 -23.03
N LEU A 30 2.64 -3.15 -22.82
CA LEU A 30 3.16 -4.02 -23.89
C LEU A 30 2.16 -4.17 -25.04
N THR A 31 0.87 -4.35 -24.75
CA THR A 31 -0.15 -4.43 -25.83
C THR A 31 -0.24 -3.15 -26.65
N LYS A 32 -0.05 -1.98 -26.04
CA LYS A 32 -0.05 -0.69 -26.74
C LYS A 32 1.12 -0.55 -27.71
N THR A 33 2.20 -1.25 -27.51
CA THR A 33 3.37 -1.30 -28.41
C THR A 33 3.35 -2.50 -29.36
N GLY A 34 2.26 -3.24 -29.37
CA GLY A 34 2.09 -4.41 -30.26
C GLY A 34 2.76 -5.69 -29.77
N HIS A 35 3.27 -5.71 -28.53
CA HIS A 35 3.89 -6.87 -27.92
C HIS A 35 2.87 -7.69 -27.12
N GLN A 36 2.99 -9.01 -27.21
CA GLN A 36 2.22 -9.91 -26.36
C GLN A 36 3.04 -10.37 -25.17
N SER A 37 2.35 -10.66 -24.07
CA SER A 37 2.98 -11.16 -22.83
C SER A 37 2.16 -12.33 -22.23
N THR A 38 2.82 -13.08 -21.35
CA THR A 38 2.13 -14.06 -20.50
C THR A 38 2.24 -13.61 -19.04
N VAL A 39 1.10 -13.31 -18.43
CA VAL A 39 1.00 -12.96 -17.00
C VAL A 39 0.70 -14.23 -16.20
N LEU A 40 1.46 -14.49 -15.15
CA LEU A 40 1.30 -15.63 -14.23
C LEU A 40 0.86 -15.09 -12.87
N GLU A 41 -0.35 -15.40 -12.44
CA GLU A 41 -0.91 -15.00 -11.15
C GLU A 41 -1.08 -16.22 -10.24
N ALA A 42 -0.56 -16.13 -9.03
CA ALA A 42 -0.62 -17.22 -8.08
C ALA A 42 -2.02 -17.45 -7.51
N ASP A 43 -2.83 -16.40 -7.44
CA ASP A 43 -4.21 -16.43 -6.92
C ASP A 43 -5.23 -16.66 -8.06
N ASN A 44 -6.48 -16.81 -7.68
CA ASN A 44 -7.63 -16.91 -8.61
C ASN A 44 -8.32 -15.56 -8.85
N ILE A 45 -7.80 -14.46 -8.27
CA ILE A 45 -8.33 -13.10 -8.38
C ILE A 45 -7.19 -12.16 -8.77
N VAL A 46 -7.42 -11.29 -9.75
CA VAL A 46 -6.49 -10.24 -10.15
C VAL A 46 -6.53 -9.03 -9.19
N GLY A 47 -5.56 -8.13 -9.32
CA GLY A 47 -5.50 -6.87 -8.58
C GLY A 47 -4.55 -6.89 -7.38
N GLY A 48 -4.00 -8.04 -6.98
CA GLY A 48 -3.06 -8.14 -5.87
C GLY A 48 -3.67 -7.54 -4.58
N ILE A 49 -2.95 -6.63 -3.91
CA ILE A 49 -3.45 -5.92 -2.72
C ILE A 49 -4.58 -4.93 -3.07
N SER A 50 -4.63 -4.45 -4.32
CA SER A 50 -5.65 -3.51 -4.82
C SER A 50 -6.90 -4.21 -5.38
N ARG A 51 -7.16 -5.46 -4.96
CA ARG A 51 -8.38 -6.20 -5.32
C ARG A 51 -9.57 -5.75 -4.48
N THR A 52 -10.75 -6.03 -4.98
CA THR A 52 -12.00 -5.98 -4.23
C THR A 52 -12.52 -7.40 -4.05
N VAL A 53 -12.83 -7.79 -2.83
CA VAL A 53 -13.41 -9.10 -2.51
C VAL A 53 -14.93 -8.99 -2.54
N GLU A 54 -15.59 -9.96 -3.17
CA GLU A 54 -17.04 -10.08 -3.14
C GLU A 54 -17.46 -11.33 -2.36
N ARG A 55 -18.39 -11.15 -1.40
CA ARG A 55 -19.02 -12.22 -0.63
C ARG A 55 -20.50 -11.90 -0.44
N ASP A 56 -21.37 -12.80 -0.84
CA ASP A 56 -22.82 -12.67 -0.69
C ASP A 56 -23.39 -11.33 -1.20
N GLY A 57 -22.77 -10.75 -2.24
CA GLY A 57 -23.14 -9.46 -2.81
C GLY A 57 -22.66 -8.22 -2.02
N TRP A 58 -21.82 -8.41 -1.01
CA TRP A 58 -21.05 -7.37 -0.35
C TRP A 58 -19.68 -7.25 -0.99
N ARG A 59 -19.19 -6.03 -1.15
CA ARG A 59 -17.86 -5.77 -1.68
C ARG A 59 -17.02 -5.01 -0.66
N PHE A 60 -15.78 -5.45 -0.49
CA PHE A 60 -14.84 -4.81 0.42
C PHE A 60 -13.41 -4.95 -0.07
N ASP A 61 -12.64 -3.90 0.16
CA ASP A 61 -11.26 -3.80 -0.29
C ASP A 61 -10.29 -4.30 0.76
N ILE A 62 -9.09 -4.64 0.32
CA ILE A 62 -7.97 -4.95 1.19
C ILE A 62 -7.18 -3.66 1.43
N GLY A 63 -7.55 -2.95 2.50
CA GLY A 63 -7.03 -1.62 2.76
C GLY A 63 -7.71 -0.52 1.95
N GLY A 64 -7.35 0.73 2.19
CA GLY A 64 -7.92 1.87 1.48
C GLY A 64 -7.13 2.22 0.22
N HIS A 65 -7.78 2.23 -0.93
CA HIS A 65 -7.17 2.53 -2.22
C HIS A 65 -7.85 3.73 -2.88
N ARG A 66 -7.40 4.95 -2.55
CA ARG A 66 -7.83 6.15 -3.24
C ARG A 66 -7.14 6.26 -4.59
N PHE A 67 -7.93 6.56 -5.62
CA PHE A 67 -7.41 6.88 -6.94
C PHE A 67 -7.06 8.38 -6.96
N PHE A 68 -5.84 8.65 -6.60
CA PHE A 68 -5.21 9.96 -6.63
C PHE A 68 -3.75 9.78 -7.01
N THR A 69 -3.29 10.55 -7.98
CA THR A 69 -1.90 10.58 -8.41
C THR A 69 -1.51 11.99 -8.83
N LYS A 70 -0.21 12.27 -8.84
CA LYS A 70 0.38 13.49 -9.40
C LYS A 70 1.13 13.19 -10.70
N VAL A 71 1.01 11.96 -11.19
CA VAL A 71 1.60 11.50 -12.46
C VAL A 71 0.49 11.47 -13.50
N ASP A 72 0.49 12.46 -14.39
CA ASP A 72 -0.55 12.64 -15.40
C ASP A 72 -0.76 11.39 -16.27
N GLU A 73 0.31 10.65 -16.55
CA GLU A 73 0.30 9.43 -17.36
C GLU A 73 -0.42 8.27 -16.66
N VAL A 74 -0.31 8.19 -15.34
CA VAL A 74 -1.03 7.18 -14.53
C VAL A 74 -2.51 7.55 -14.45
N ASP A 75 -2.83 8.83 -14.25
CA ASP A 75 -4.23 9.31 -14.25
C ASP A 75 -4.90 9.03 -15.60
N ALA A 76 -4.24 9.40 -16.71
CA ALA A 76 -4.72 9.10 -18.05
C ALA A 76 -4.95 7.60 -18.28
N LEU A 77 -4.04 6.75 -17.76
CA LEU A 77 -4.17 5.30 -17.89
C LEU A 77 -5.36 4.74 -17.11
N TRP A 78 -5.70 5.30 -15.95
CA TRP A 78 -6.91 4.89 -15.22
C TRP A 78 -8.18 5.12 -16.08
N HIS A 79 -8.30 6.29 -16.68
CA HIS A 79 -9.46 6.63 -17.53
C HIS A 79 -9.46 5.86 -18.86
N GLU A 80 -8.29 5.54 -19.40
CA GLU A 80 -8.17 4.67 -20.58
C GLU A 80 -8.65 3.24 -20.30
N ILE A 81 -8.36 2.69 -19.13
CA ILE A 81 -8.72 1.30 -18.77
C ILE A 81 -10.19 1.23 -18.38
N LEU A 82 -10.66 2.08 -17.46
CA LEU A 82 -11.98 1.93 -16.85
C LEU A 82 -13.05 2.82 -17.49
N GLY A 83 -12.70 4.03 -17.92
CA GLY A 83 -13.64 5.03 -18.43
C GLY A 83 -14.21 5.92 -17.31
N ASP A 84 -14.56 7.16 -17.68
CA ASP A 84 -14.97 8.21 -16.73
C ASP A 84 -16.26 7.86 -15.98
N ASP A 85 -17.22 7.23 -16.65
CA ASP A 85 -18.53 6.89 -16.08
C ASP A 85 -18.47 5.85 -14.95
N ASP A 86 -17.37 5.13 -14.85
CA ASP A 86 -17.16 4.09 -13.83
C ASP A 86 -16.42 4.62 -12.59
N PHE A 87 -15.99 5.89 -12.60
CA PHE A 87 -15.43 6.56 -11.44
C PHE A 87 -16.48 7.39 -10.70
N LEU A 88 -16.40 7.36 -9.37
CA LEU A 88 -17.14 8.24 -8.46
C LEU A 88 -16.17 9.26 -7.88
N MET A 89 -16.58 10.52 -7.79
CA MET A 89 -15.90 11.51 -6.97
C MET A 89 -16.35 11.36 -5.52
N ARG A 90 -15.40 11.10 -4.63
CA ARG A 90 -15.69 10.82 -3.21
C ARG A 90 -14.99 11.83 -2.31
N PRO A 91 -15.67 12.35 -1.29
CA PRO A 91 -15.06 13.24 -0.32
C PRO A 91 -13.97 12.49 0.46
N ARG A 92 -12.80 13.12 0.57
CA ARG A 92 -11.69 12.62 1.38
C ARG A 92 -11.96 12.95 2.84
N LYS A 93 -12.43 11.98 3.60
CA LYS A 93 -12.68 12.14 5.01
C LYS A 93 -12.07 10.99 5.81
N SER A 94 -11.21 11.33 6.76
CA SER A 94 -10.70 10.38 7.74
C SER A 94 -10.40 11.11 9.04
N ARG A 95 -10.60 10.45 10.16
CA ARG A 95 -10.38 10.99 11.50
C ARG A 95 -9.68 9.97 12.38
N ILE A 96 -9.12 10.43 13.49
CA ILE A 96 -8.63 9.59 14.57
C ILE A 96 -9.77 9.36 15.56
N PHE A 97 -9.95 8.12 15.98
CA PHE A 97 -10.88 7.74 17.04
C PHE A 97 -10.08 7.33 18.29
N TYR A 98 -10.39 7.99 19.41
CA TYR A 98 -9.76 7.72 20.70
C TYR A 98 -10.73 8.08 21.85
N ASP A 99 -10.92 7.13 22.76
CA ASP A 99 -11.76 7.29 23.97
C ASP A 99 -13.16 7.86 23.67
N GLY A 100 -13.86 7.25 22.69
CA GLY A 100 -15.21 7.65 22.26
C GLY A 100 -15.30 8.98 21.50
N LYS A 101 -14.17 9.58 21.10
CA LYS A 101 -14.11 10.88 20.43
C LYS A 101 -13.35 10.85 19.12
N TYR A 102 -13.79 11.72 18.21
CA TYR A 102 -13.15 11.90 16.92
C TYR A 102 -12.21 13.11 16.93
N PHE A 103 -11.01 12.93 16.37
CA PHE A 103 -10.00 13.98 16.20
C PHE A 103 -9.66 14.13 14.73
N ASP A 104 -9.29 15.35 14.32
CA ASP A 104 -8.92 15.62 12.93
C ASP A 104 -7.69 14.79 12.50
N TYR A 105 -7.69 14.38 11.25
CA TYR A 105 -6.53 13.81 10.58
C TYR A 105 -6.18 14.62 9.31
N PRO A 106 -4.96 15.11 9.16
CA PRO A 106 -3.84 15.04 10.11
C PRO A 106 -4.17 15.70 11.45
N LEU A 107 -3.51 15.22 12.52
CA LEU A 107 -3.77 15.70 13.87
C LEU A 107 -3.54 17.21 13.97
N ARG A 108 -4.59 17.96 14.35
CA ARG A 108 -4.49 19.40 14.61
C ARG A 108 -4.43 19.63 16.10
N ALA A 109 -3.37 20.29 16.59
CA ALA A 109 -3.14 20.42 18.02
C ALA A 109 -4.26 21.14 18.77
N PHE A 110 -4.90 22.18 18.19
CA PHE A 110 -6.05 22.84 18.80
C PHE A 110 -7.28 21.92 18.92
N ASN A 111 -7.60 21.19 17.84
CA ASN A 111 -8.67 20.19 17.85
C ASN A 111 -8.36 19.09 18.88
N ALA A 112 -7.13 18.58 18.92
CA ALA A 112 -6.72 17.57 19.89
C ALA A 112 -6.89 18.05 21.34
N LEU A 113 -6.36 19.22 21.68
CA LEU A 113 -6.46 19.76 23.04
C LEU A 113 -7.92 20.06 23.46
N ARG A 114 -8.74 20.58 22.52
CA ARG A 114 -10.15 20.84 22.77
C ARG A 114 -10.93 19.53 23.05
N ASN A 115 -10.73 18.50 22.22
CA ASN A 115 -11.47 17.24 22.33
C ASN A 115 -10.99 16.37 23.50
N LEU A 116 -9.72 16.47 23.91
CA LEU A 116 -9.23 15.84 25.14
C LEU A 116 -9.85 16.44 26.40
N GLY A 117 -10.31 17.69 26.33
CA GLY A 117 -10.87 18.43 27.47
C GLY A 117 -9.83 19.22 28.26
N PRO A 118 -10.28 20.17 29.12
CA PRO A 118 -9.39 21.19 29.71
C PRO A 118 -8.31 20.59 30.62
N ILE A 119 -8.64 19.61 31.43
CA ILE A 119 -7.68 18.99 32.36
C ILE A 119 -6.58 18.27 31.60
N GLU A 120 -6.95 17.49 30.61
CA GLU A 120 -6.00 16.72 29.82
C GLU A 120 -5.16 17.63 28.90
N ALA A 121 -5.77 18.69 28.36
CA ALA A 121 -5.06 19.71 27.62
C ALA A 121 -3.94 20.37 28.44
N VAL A 122 -4.25 20.77 29.69
CA VAL A 122 -3.23 21.33 30.61
C VAL A 122 -2.11 20.33 30.89
N ARG A 123 -2.44 19.06 31.12
CA ARG A 123 -1.46 17.97 31.32
C ARG A 123 -0.59 17.75 30.09
N CYS A 124 -1.16 17.83 28.87
CA CYS A 124 -0.41 17.74 27.62
C CYS A 124 0.57 18.91 27.46
N VAL A 125 0.12 20.14 27.71
CA VAL A 125 0.98 21.35 27.66
C VAL A 125 2.09 21.28 28.71
N ALA A 126 1.79 20.90 29.95
CA ALA A 126 2.80 20.72 31.00
C ALA A 126 3.82 19.63 30.64
N SER A 127 3.36 18.50 30.08
CA SER A 127 4.23 17.44 29.60
C SER A 127 5.15 17.88 28.45
N TYR A 128 4.63 18.72 27.54
CA TYR A 128 5.42 19.33 26.48
C TYR A 128 6.48 20.30 27.05
N ALA A 129 6.08 21.20 27.94
CA ALA A 129 7.00 22.13 28.60
C ALA A 129 8.13 21.39 29.35
N MET A 130 7.78 20.30 30.04
CA MET A 130 8.77 19.45 30.70
C MET A 130 9.74 18.80 29.71
N ALA A 131 9.25 18.29 28.58
CA ALA A 131 10.11 17.71 27.55
C ALA A 131 11.01 18.74 26.87
N ARG A 132 10.59 20.01 26.82
CA ARG A 132 11.44 21.11 26.32
C ARG A 132 12.55 21.51 27.31
N VAL A 133 12.29 21.44 28.63
CA VAL A 133 13.27 21.74 29.69
C VAL A 133 14.21 20.55 29.92
N ARG A 134 13.68 19.34 29.85
CA ARG A 134 14.44 18.10 30.02
C ARG A 134 14.11 17.13 28.83
N PRO A 135 14.74 17.39 27.67
CA PRO A 135 14.50 16.55 26.49
C PRO A 135 15.02 15.12 26.74
N PRO A 136 14.45 14.12 26.03
CA PRO A 136 14.99 12.78 26.01
C PRO A 136 16.49 12.79 25.66
N LYS A 137 17.27 11.93 26.30
CA LYS A 137 18.71 11.84 26.05
C LYS A 137 19.02 11.33 24.65
N ASP A 138 18.21 10.35 24.20
CA ASP A 138 18.30 9.79 22.87
C ASP A 138 17.14 10.32 22.02
N GLN A 139 17.44 11.01 20.92
CA GLN A 139 16.49 11.52 19.93
C GLN A 139 16.78 10.94 18.54
N THR A 140 17.63 9.92 18.45
CA THR A 140 17.94 9.21 17.22
C THR A 140 16.88 8.15 16.89
N ASN A 141 16.04 7.81 17.87
CA ASN A 141 14.90 6.93 17.69
C ASN A 141 13.57 7.70 17.62
N TYR A 142 12.54 7.02 17.10
CA TYR A 142 11.19 7.57 16.89
C TYR A 142 10.55 8.11 18.18
N GLU A 143 10.67 7.41 19.30
CA GLU A 143 10.11 7.80 20.59
C GLU A 143 10.73 9.11 21.07
N GLY A 144 12.05 9.16 21.17
CA GLY A 144 12.76 10.33 21.67
C GLY A 144 12.55 11.56 20.79
N TRP A 145 12.51 11.38 19.47
CA TRP A 145 12.23 12.43 18.51
C TRP A 145 10.83 13.05 18.71
N LEU A 146 9.81 12.22 18.89
CA LEU A 146 8.44 12.66 19.11
C LEU A 146 8.24 13.28 20.49
N VAL A 147 8.79 12.65 21.53
CA VAL A 147 8.68 13.18 22.90
C VAL A 147 9.31 14.56 23.01
N ALA A 148 10.45 14.79 22.38
CA ALA A 148 11.10 16.12 22.37
C ALA A 148 10.21 17.20 21.72
N ARG A 149 9.32 16.83 20.78
CA ARG A 149 8.46 17.74 20.01
C ARG A 149 7.05 17.89 20.55
N PHE A 150 6.50 16.84 21.16
CA PHE A 150 5.09 16.80 21.57
C PHE A 150 4.87 16.52 23.05
N GLY A 151 5.94 16.12 23.77
CA GLY A 151 5.86 15.68 25.17
C GLY A 151 5.31 14.26 25.30
N TRP A 152 5.64 13.61 26.43
CA TRP A 152 5.28 12.22 26.72
C TRP A 152 3.78 11.93 26.59
N ARG A 153 2.93 12.91 26.95
CA ARG A 153 1.50 12.66 27.03
C ARG A 153 0.85 12.56 25.66
N LEU A 154 1.07 13.53 24.78
CA LEU A 154 0.57 13.48 23.40
C LEU A 154 1.21 12.32 22.60
N TYR A 155 2.50 12.07 22.82
CA TYR A 155 3.19 10.94 22.21
C TYR A 155 2.49 9.61 22.54
N ARG A 156 2.20 9.34 23.82
CA ARG A 156 1.54 8.09 24.24
C ARG A 156 0.11 7.98 23.71
N THR A 157 -0.62 9.08 23.63
CA THR A 157 -2.02 9.11 23.19
C THR A 157 -2.15 8.91 21.68
N PHE A 158 -1.38 9.65 20.88
CA PHE A 158 -1.63 9.73 19.43
C PHE A 158 -0.57 9.08 18.56
N PHE A 159 0.57 8.66 19.09
CA PHE A 159 1.63 8.12 18.27
C PHE A 159 1.99 6.68 18.65
N LYS A 160 2.29 6.44 19.93
CA LYS A 160 2.82 5.14 20.37
C LYS A 160 1.89 3.99 20.00
N THR A 161 0.68 3.99 20.56
CA THR A 161 -0.26 2.85 20.43
C THR A 161 -0.56 2.52 18.99
N TYR A 162 -0.89 3.52 18.17
CA TYR A 162 -1.21 3.30 16.77
C TYR A 162 0.00 2.81 15.97
N THR A 163 1.18 3.41 16.17
CA THR A 163 2.41 3.00 15.47
C THR A 163 2.78 1.56 15.81
N GLU A 164 2.71 1.17 17.10
CA GLU A 164 2.99 -0.21 17.51
C GLU A 164 1.96 -1.22 16.98
N LYS A 165 0.68 -0.85 16.86
CA LYS A 165 -0.33 -1.70 16.20
C LYS A 165 0.00 -1.95 14.73
N VAL A 166 0.33 -0.88 13.99
CA VAL A 166 0.59 -0.98 12.54
C VAL A 166 1.87 -1.74 12.24
N TRP A 167 2.94 -1.43 12.97
CA TRP A 167 4.27 -1.96 12.62
C TRP A 167 4.67 -3.21 13.42
N GLY A 168 3.99 -3.49 14.52
CA GLY A 168 4.25 -4.69 15.33
C GLY A 168 5.60 -4.69 16.06
N VAL A 169 6.29 -3.54 16.09
CA VAL A 169 7.57 -3.38 16.77
C VAL A 169 7.51 -2.23 17.77
N PRO A 170 8.30 -2.27 18.87
CA PRO A 170 8.36 -1.16 19.81
C PRO A 170 8.84 0.12 19.10
N VAL A 171 8.14 1.24 19.29
CA VAL A 171 8.52 2.52 18.65
C VAL A 171 9.92 3.00 19.04
N ALA A 172 10.44 2.60 20.19
CA ALA A 172 11.81 2.91 20.60
C ALA A 172 12.89 2.24 19.74
N SER A 173 12.56 1.16 19.01
CA SER A 173 13.48 0.49 18.09
C SER A 173 13.49 1.08 16.68
N MET A 174 12.58 2.03 16.39
CA MET A 174 12.45 2.64 15.07
C MET A 174 13.35 3.87 14.94
N PRO A 175 14.00 4.11 13.79
CA PRO A 175 14.80 5.31 13.54
C PRO A 175 13.97 6.60 13.58
N ALA A 176 14.59 7.71 14.04
CA ALA A 176 13.94 9.02 14.11
C ALA A 176 13.53 9.58 12.73
N ASP A 177 14.29 9.26 11.70
CA ASP A 177 14.03 9.71 10.32
C ASP A 177 12.64 9.27 9.84
N TRP A 178 12.20 8.13 10.31
CA TRP A 178 10.85 7.61 10.08
C TRP A 178 9.74 8.52 10.61
N ALA A 179 9.96 9.11 11.82
CA ALA A 179 9.05 10.09 12.38
C ALA A 179 9.13 11.43 11.64
N ALA A 180 10.34 11.85 11.32
CA ALA A 180 10.60 13.12 10.66
C ALA A 180 9.95 13.20 9.29
N GLN A 181 9.94 12.10 8.55
CA GLN A 181 9.32 12.01 7.23
C GLN A 181 7.80 12.07 7.28
N ARG A 182 7.16 11.41 8.27
CA ARG A 182 5.70 11.26 8.36
C ARG A 182 4.98 12.34 9.14
N ILE A 183 5.69 13.12 9.95
CA ILE A 183 5.13 14.12 10.88
C ILE A 183 5.71 15.48 10.55
N LYS A 184 5.58 15.91 9.30
CA LYS A 184 5.92 17.28 8.89
C LYS A 184 4.82 18.25 9.34
N ASN A 185 5.21 19.52 9.57
CA ASN A 185 4.30 20.64 9.87
C ASN A 185 3.48 20.55 11.16
N LEU A 186 3.64 19.52 11.99
CA LEU A 186 3.01 19.47 13.31
C LEU A 186 3.91 20.15 14.35
N SER A 187 3.59 21.39 14.72
CA SER A 187 4.28 22.12 15.79
C SER A 187 3.29 22.46 16.89
N LEU A 188 3.46 21.84 18.07
CA LEU A 188 2.63 22.15 19.22
C LEU A 188 2.86 23.59 19.71
N SER A 189 4.09 24.12 19.62
CA SER A 189 4.38 25.52 19.97
C SER A 189 3.59 26.49 19.09
N SER A 190 3.57 26.29 17.77
CA SER A 190 2.79 27.11 16.85
C SER A 190 1.30 27.02 17.12
N ALA A 191 0.80 25.82 17.46
CA ALA A 191 -0.62 25.61 17.76
C ALA A 191 -1.04 26.27 19.10
N VAL A 192 -0.21 26.18 20.13
CA VAL A 192 -0.46 26.84 21.42
C VAL A 192 -0.38 28.38 21.24
N ILE A 193 0.59 28.90 20.52
CA ILE A 193 0.70 30.32 20.23
C ILE A 193 -0.48 30.81 19.39
N ASN A 194 -0.90 30.07 18.39
CA ASN A 194 -2.07 30.41 17.54
C ASN A 194 -3.40 30.32 18.28
N ALA A 195 -3.50 29.47 19.31
CA ALA A 195 -4.68 29.39 20.18
C ALA A 195 -4.78 30.61 21.14
N ILE A 196 -3.63 31.18 21.55
CA ILE A 196 -3.56 32.34 22.46
C ILE A 196 -3.59 33.67 21.68
N LEU A 197 -2.96 33.70 20.49
CA LEU A 197 -2.84 34.90 19.63
C LEU A 197 -3.32 34.57 18.22
N PRO A 198 -4.61 34.71 17.90
CA PRO A 198 -5.11 34.42 16.56
C PRO A 198 -4.48 35.38 15.53
N ARG A 199 -3.56 34.87 14.72
CA ARG A 199 -2.95 35.60 13.61
C ARG A 199 -3.88 35.60 12.40
N ARG A 200 -4.08 36.75 11.82
CA ARG A 200 -5.05 37.05 10.75
C ARG A 200 -4.65 36.58 9.34
N ASN A 201 -3.51 35.94 9.14
CA ASN A 201 -3.05 35.44 7.82
C ASN A 201 -2.33 34.09 7.97
N GLN A 202 -3.06 33.00 7.78
CA GLN A 202 -2.46 31.69 7.47
C GLN A 202 -2.58 31.48 5.96
N LYS A 203 -1.50 31.79 5.22
CA LYS A 203 -1.41 31.52 3.78
C LYS A 203 -0.60 30.30 3.40
N ASP A 204 -0.09 29.52 4.36
CA ASP A 204 0.75 28.35 4.09
C ASP A 204 0.21 27.11 4.85
N ILE A 205 -1.00 26.71 4.52
CA ILE A 205 -1.47 25.37 4.87
C ILE A 205 -1.52 24.60 3.55
N THR A 206 -0.56 23.69 3.35
CA THR A 206 -0.69 22.64 2.35
C THR A 206 -2.02 21.93 2.64
N SER A 207 -3.01 22.13 1.76
CA SER A 207 -4.31 21.50 1.93
C SER A 207 -4.26 20.09 1.36
N LEU A 208 -4.73 19.11 2.12
CA LEU A 208 -5.01 17.79 1.57
C LEU A 208 -6.04 17.90 0.44
N ILE A 209 -6.05 16.96 -0.48
CA ILE A 209 -7.13 16.86 -1.46
C ILE A 209 -8.48 16.77 -0.74
N GLU A 210 -9.48 17.43 -1.25
CA GLU A 210 -10.83 17.40 -0.68
C GLU A 210 -11.64 16.20 -1.18
N GLU A 211 -11.36 15.78 -2.43
CA GLU A 211 -12.04 14.68 -3.12
C GLU A 211 -11.01 13.82 -3.87
N PHE A 212 -11.37 12.57 -4.12
CA PHE A 212 -10.60 11.62 -4.91
C PHE A 212 -11.54 10.78 -5.78
N GLN A 213 -10.97 10.19 -6.82
CA GLN A 213 -11.67 9.25 -7.69
C GLN A 213 -11.72 7.86 -7.05
N TYR A 214 -12.80 7.12 -7.31
CA TYR A 214 -12.95 5.77 -6.82
C TYR A 214 -13.85 4.93 -7.75
N PRO A 215 -13.42 3.73 -8.19
CA PRO A 215 -14.24 2.89 -9.04
C PRO A 215 -15.54 2.45 -8.34
N LYS A 216 -16.67 2.43 -9.06
CA LYS A 216 -18.00 2.12 -8.51
C LYS A 216 -18.04 0.86 -7.64
N TYR A 217 -17.40 -0.21 -8.11
CA TYR A 217 -17.39 -1.52 -7.45
C TYR A 217 -16.07 -1.83 -6.74
N GLY A 218 -15.31 -0.79 -6.39
CA GLY A 218 -14.00 -0.91 -5.75
C GLY A 218 -12.83 -1.00 -6.74
N PRO A 219 -11.58 -0.88 -6.26
CA PRO A 219 -10.39 -0.86 -7.10
C PRO A 219 -10.19 -2.15 -7.91
N GLY A 220 -10.70 -3.29 -7.44
CA GLY A 220 -10.67 -4.57 -8.19
C GLY A 220 -11.29 -4.48 -9.57
N MET A 221 -12.36 -3.69 -9.73
CA MET A 221 -13.01 -3.43 -11.02
C MET A 221 -12.04 -2.90 -12.09
N MET A 222 -11.08 -2.05 -11.69
CA MET A 222 -10.04 -1.54 -12.57
C MET A 222 -9.16 -2.67 -13.12
N TRP A 223 -8.74 -3.58 -12.25
CA TRP A 223 -7.81 -4.65 -12.60
C TRP A 223 -8.49 -5.78 -13.38
N GLU A 224 -9.74 -6.07 -13.11
CA GLU A 224 -10.56 -6.98 -13.93
C GLU A 224 -10.71 -6.44 -15.35
N ARG A 225 -11.02 -5.16 -15.49
CA ARG A 225 -11.12 -4.51 -16.81
C ARG A 225 -9.77 -4.47 -17.53
N CYS A 226 -8.69 -4.24 -16.79
CA CYS A 226 -7.34 -4.25 -17.36
C CYS A 226 -6.97 -5.63 -17.90
N ARG A 227 -7.23 -6.70 -17.13
CA ARG A 227 -7.05 -8.08 -17.57
C ARG A 227 -7.83 -8.34 -18.87
N ASP A 228 -9.11 -8.01 -18.90
CA ASP A 228 -9.97 -8.25 -20.06
C ASP A 228 -9.43 -7.56 -21.33
N LYS A 229 -8.91 -6.33 -21.19
CA LYS A 229 -8.28 -5.60 -22.31
C LYS A 229 -6.95 -6.24 -22.75
N VAL A 230 -6.15 -6.70 -21.81
CA VAL A 230 -4.88 -7.41 -22.06
C VAL A 230 -5.13 -8.71 -22.82
N GLU A 231 -6.12 -9.49 -22.42
CA GLU A 231 -6.50 -10.74 -23.09
C GLU A 231 -7.11 -10.47 -24.45
N ALA A 232 -7.96 -9.46 -24.59
CA ALA A 232 -8.54 -9.06 -25.89
C ALA A 232 -7.47 -8.63 -26.91
N ALA A 233 -6.32 -8.11 -26.44
CA ALA A 233 -5.17 -7.75 -27.28
C ALA A 233 -4.26 -8.95 -27.61
N GLY A 234 -4.60 -10.17 -27.17
CA GLY A 234 -3.88 -11.40 -27.50
C GLY A 234 -2.83 -11.86 -26.49
N SER A 235 -2.59 -11.10 -25.42
CA SER A 235 -1.79 -11.56 -24.27
C SER A 235 -2.56 -12.60 -23.44
N LYS A 236 -1.86 -13.33 -22.57
CA LYS A 236 -2.47 -14.38 -21.72
C LYS A 236 -2.35 -14.00 -20.25
N VAL A 237 -3.42 -14.19 -19.48
CA VAL A 237 -3.40 -14.09 -18.02
C VAL A 237 -3.74 -15.47 -17.44
N VAL A 238 -2.73 -16.15 -16.88
CA VAL A 238 -2.86 -17.48 -16.32
C VAL A 238 -3.03 -17.38 -14.82
N MET A 239 -4.23 -17.66 -14.34
CA MET A 239 -4.60 -17.61 -12.93
C MET A 239 -4.25 -18.95 -12.24
N SER A 240 -4.12 -18.93 -10.91
CA SER A 240 -3.72 -20.08 -10.09
C SER A 240 -2.43 -20.76 -10.63
N ALA A 241 -1.49 -19.91 -11.01
CA ALA A 241 -0.20 -20.28 -11.61
C ALA A 241 0.99 -19.76 -10.77
N PRO A 242 1.16 -20.24 -9.53
CA PRO A 242 2.28 -19.83 -8.70
C PRO A 242 3.61 -20.21 -9.35
N VAL A 243 4.51 -19.23 -9.48
CA VAL A 243 5.87 -19.45 -9.98
C VAL A 243 6.67 -20.24 -8.94
N ARG A 244 7.40 -21.25 -9.39
CA ARG A 244 8.21 -22.15 -8.56
C ARG A 244 9.70 -21.97 -8.75
N SER A 245 10.14 -21.74 -10.00
CA SER A 245 11.54 -21.42 -10.28
C SER A 245 11.71 -20.53 -11.52
N ILE A 246 12.84 -19.86 -11.58
CA ILE A 246 13.29 -19.04 -12.70
C ILE A 246 14.66 -19.55 -13.10
N GLU A 247 14.73 -20.20 -14.26
CA GLU A 247 15.99 -20.72 -14.79
C GLU A 247 16.79 -19.59 -15.40
N HIS A 248 18.06 -19.50 -15.02
CA HIS A 248 18.97 -18.50 -15.55
C HIS A 248 20.29 -19.12 -16.02
N ARG A 249 20.89 -18.51 -17.03
CA ARG A 249 22.17 -18.91 -17.59
C ARG A 249 22.84 -17.71 -18.27
N ASP A 250 24.15 -17.64 -18.15
CA ASP A 250 24.98 -16.62 -18.85
C ASP A 250 24.52 -15.18 -18.58
N GLY A 251 24.09 -14.89 -17.34
CA GLY A 251 23.64 -13.58 -16.90
C GLY A 251 22.19 -13.22 -17.24
N LEU A 252 21.41 -14.16 -17.79
CA LEU A 252 20.03 -13.93 -18.21
C LEU A 252 19.07 -15.02 -17.67
N ALA A 253 17.88 -14.63 -17.28
CA ALA A 253 16.76 -15.55 -17.09
C ALA A 253 16.27 -16.05 -18.45
N THR A 254 15.95 -17.33 -18.56
CA THR A 254 15.57 -17.98 -19.81
C THR A 254 14.22 -18.66 -19.78
N VAL A 255 13.78 -19.12 -18.61
CA VAL A 255 12.51 -19.84 -18.43
C VAL A 255 11.93 -19.52 -17.06
N VAL A 256 10.65 -19.21 -17.03
CA VAL A 256 9.83 -19.17 -15.79
C VAL A 256 9.04 -20.46 -15.68
N VAL A 257 9.09 -21.10 -14.53
CA VAL A 257 8.40 -22.38 -14.26
C VAL A 257 7.28 -22.12 -13.26
N ALA A 258 6.06 -22.46 -13.61
CA ALA A 258 4.88 -22.29 -12.76
C ALA A 258 4.03 -23.56 -12.69
N GLU A 259 3.30 -23.71 -11.59
CA GLU A 259 2.25 -24.74 -11.48
C GLU A 259 1.00 -24.27 -12.22
N THR A 260 0.41 -25.12 -13.04
CA THR A 260 -0.81 -24.82 -13.79
C THR A 260 -1.67 -26.07 -13.91
N GLY A 261 -2.97 -25.98 -13.58
CA GLY A 261 -3.96 -27.00 -13.92
C GLY A 261 -3.62 -28.45 -13.56
N GLY A 262 -2.77 -28.68 -12.57
CA GLY A 262 -2.38 -30.02 -12.09
C GLY A 262 -0.99 -30.48 -12.55
N GLY A 263 -0.15 -29.61 -13.06
CA GLY A 263 1.23 -29.91 -13.44
C GLY A 263 2.13 -28.67 -13.50
N THR A 264 3.36 -28.89 -13.83
CA THR A 264 4.36 -27.84 -14.01
C THR A 264 4.45 -27.42 -15.46
N THR A 265 4.33 -26.12 -15.75
CA THR A 265 4.46 -25.54 -17.09
C THR A 265 5.68 -24.64 -17.15
N ARG A 266 6.37 -24.68 -18.27
CA ARG A 266 7.58 -23.92 -18.56
C ARG A 266 7.26 -22.81 -19.56
N PHE A 267 7.62 -21.58 -19.22
CA PHE A 267 7.40 -20.39 -20.04
C PHE A 267 8.76 -19.81 -20.44
N PRO A 268 9.20 -20.00 -21.69
CA PRO A 268 10.40 -19.31 -22.19
C PRO A 268 10.25 -17.80 -22.11
N ALA A 269 11.30 -17.10 -21.71
CA ALA A 269 11.28 -15.66 -21.48
C ALA A 269 12.59 -15.00 -21.94
N ASP A 270 12.47 -13.98 -22.78
CA ASP A 270 13.56 -13.06 -23.09
C ASP A 270 13.64 -11.94 -22.04
N HIS A 271 12.50 -11.58 -21.44
CA HIS A 271 12.39 -10.67 -20.30
C HIS A 271 11.39 -11.20 -19.27
N VAL A 272 11.71 -10.98 -18.00
CA VAL A 272 10.84 -11.29 -16.86
C VAL A 272 10.54 -10.01 -16.11
N ILE A 273 9.25 -9.60 -16.03
CA ILE A 273 8.80 -8.50 -15.18
C ILE A 273 8.17 -9.11 -13.93
N SER A 274 8.71 -8.82 -12.74
CA SER A 274 8.26 -9.49 -11.51
C SER A 274 7.72 -8.50 -10.48
N SER A 275 6.47 -8.69 -10.09
CA SER A 275 5.85 -8.03 -8.92
C SER A 275 5.73 -8.95 -7.70
N MET A 276 6.20 -10.20 -7.78
CA MET A 276 6.27 -11.10 -6.64
C MET A 276 7.25 -10.56 -5.58
N PRO A 277 7.08 -10.90 -4.30
CA PRO A 277 8.00 -10.43 -3.27
C PRO A 277 9.45 -10.71 -3.61
N MET A 278 10.31 -9.70 -3.49
CA MET A 278 11.73 -9.79 -3.87
C MET A 278 12.48 -10.97 -3.23
N PRO A 279 12.27 -11.29 -1.93
CA PRO A 279 12.86 -12.50 -1.35
C PRO A 279 12.48 -13.78 -2.09
N GLU A 280 11.21 -13.94 -2.42
CA GLU A 280 10.70 -15.12 -3.13
C GLU A 280 11.24 -15.22 -4.55
N LEU A 281 11.38 -14.07 -5.22
CA LEU A 281 12.00 -13.99 -6.55
C LEU A 281 13.42 -14.54 -6.53
N LEU A 282 14.26 -14.08 -5.58
CA LEU A 282 15.66 -14.52 -5.48
C LEU A 282 15.79 -15.98 -5.04
N LEU A 283 14.94 -16.43 -4.12
CA LEU A 283 14.93 -17.81 -3.64
C LEU A 283 14.37 -18.81 -4.68
N ALA A 284 13.68 -18.32 -5.72
CA ALA A 284 13.17 -19.13 -6.82
C ALA A 284 14.18 -19.27 -7.99
N MET A 285 15.36 -18.65 -7.93
CA MET A 285 16.37 -18.75 -8.99
C MET A 285 16.94 -20.16 -9.11
N ASP A 286 17.11 -20.66 -10.34
CA ASP A 286 17.70 -21.97 -10.66
C ASP A 286 18.78 -21.79 -11.77
N PRO A 287 20.07 -22.02 -11.47
CA PRO A 287 20.66 -22.46 -10.20
C PRO A 287 20.39 -21.54 -9.01
N PRO A 288 20.39 -22.10 -7.77
CA PRO A 288 20.14 -21.30 -6.56
C PRO A 288 21.16 -20.16 -6.38
N VAL A 289 20.69 -19.06 -5.81
CA VAL A 289 21.57 -17.94 -5.44
C VAL A 289 22.57 -18.34 -4.35
N PRO A 290 23.75 -17.68 -4.26
CA PRO A 290 24.71 -17.90 -3.17
C PRO A 290 24.10 -17.69 -1.78
N ASP A 291 24.66 -18.36 -0.76
CA ASP A 291 24.16 -18.29 0.63
C ASP A 291 24.05 -16.86 1.18
N GLU A 292 24.97 -15.97 0.82
CA GLU A 292 24.92 -14.56 1.22
C GLU A 292 23.67 -13.87 0.67
N VAL A 293 23.35 -14.07 -0.61
CA VAL A 293 22.15 -13.51 -1.26
C VAL A 293 20.88 -14.13 -0.70
N ALA A 294 20.90 -15.45 -0.48
CA ALA A 294 19.76 -16.16 0.14
C ALA A 294 19.51 -15.68 1.58
N THR A 295 20.55 -15.35 2.33
CA THR A 295 20.44 -14.80 3.68
C THR A 295 19.84 -13.39 3.63
N ALA A 296 20.36 -12.49 2.79
CA ALA A 296 19.83 -11.15 2.59
C ALA A 296 18.35 -11.19 2.16
N ALA A 297 17.97 -12.17 1.32
CA ALA A 297 16.57 -12.36 0.92
C ALA A 297 15.68 -12.76 2.10
N ARG A 298 16.08 -13.74 2.93
CA ARG A 298 15.29 -14.21 4.08
C ARG A 298 15.17 -13.17 5.19
N ASP A 299 16.11 -12.24 5.30
CA ASP A 299 16.10 -11.18 6.30
C ASP A 299 15.11 -10.05 5.98
N LEU A 300 14.67 -9.92 4.71
CA LEU A 300 13.63 -8.96 4.34
C LEU A 300 12.27 -9.43 4.83
N GLN A 301 11.62 -8.62 5.66
CA GLN A 301 10.37 -8.96 6.32
C GLN A 301 9.20 -8.16 5.76
N PHE A 302 8.00 -8.71 5.95
CA PHE A 302 6.74 -8.07 5.60
C PHE A 302 5.79 -8.05 6.77
N ARG A 303 4.89 -7.09 6.78
CA ARG A 303 3.72 -7.04 7.64
C ARG A 303 2.52 -7.51 6.84
N ASP A 304 1.73 -8.39 7.41
CA ASP A 304 0.54 -8.96 6.80
C ASP A 304 -0.70 -8.17 7.21
N HIS A 305 -1.72 -8.26 6.39
CA HIS A 305 -2.98 -7.57 6.61
C HIS A 305 -4.12 -8.58 6.77
N LEU A 306 -4.86 -8.42 7.85
CA LEU A 306 -6.07 -9.18 8.12
C LEU A 306 -7.23 -8.20 8.22
N SER A 307 -8.29 -8.44 7.47
CA SER A 307 -9.51 -7.65 7.50
C SER A 307 -10.68 -8.49 7.96
N VAL A 308 -11.45 -7.97 8.91
CA VAL A 308 -12.75 -8.51 9.31
C VAL A 308 -13.81 -7.52 8.87
N ALA A 309 -14.59 -7.89 7.85
CA ALA A 309 -15.66 -7.07 7.33
C ALA A 309 -16.97 -7.45 8.02
N LEU A 310 -17.60 -6.49 8.70
CA LEU A 310 -18.83 -6.69 9.46
C LEU A 310 -19.96 -5.87 8.85
N VAL A 311 -21.09 -6.51 8.58
CA VAL A 311 -22.30 -5.89 8.05
C VAL A 311 -23.11 -5.33 9.20
N VAL A 312 -23.38 -4.02 9.15
CA VAL A 312 -24.14 -3.29 10.17
C VAL A 312 -25.23 -2.44 9.51
N PRO A 313 -26.28 -2.02 10.23
CA PRO A 313 -27.22 -1.01 9.73
C PRO A 313 -26.50 0.25 9.24
N GLU A 314 -27.00 0.89 8.19
CA GLU A 314 -26.42 2.12 7.65
C GLU A 314 -26.33 3.23 8.71
N ALA A 315 -27.24 3.26 9.68
CA ALA A 315 -27.28 4.23 10.77
C ALA A 315 -26.06 4.14 11.70
N ASP A 316 -25.42 2.97 11.81
CA ASP A 316 -24.22 2.75 12.61
C ASP A 316 -22.94 3.08 11.81
N GLY A 317 -23.06 3.39 10.53
CA GLY A 317 -21.97 3.86 9.70
C GLY A 317 -21.53 5.28 10.05
N PHE A 318 -20.26 5.56 9.85
CA PHE A 318 -19.70 6.90 9.96
C PHE A 318 -19.39 7.47 8.57
N PRO A 319 -19.39 8.81 8.39
CA PRO A 319 -19.19 9.41 7.05
C PRO A 319 -17.75 9.44 6.58
N ASP A 320 -16.80 8.92 7.37
CA ASP A 320 -15.39 8.84 6.99
C ASP A 320 -15.15 7.63 6.09
N ASN A 321 -14.17 7.73 5.17
CA ASN A 321 -13.74 6.57 4.40
C ASN A 321 -13.12 5.52 5.35
N TRP A 322 -12.32 5.99 6.32
CA TRP A 322 -11.83 5.21 7.44
C TRP A 322 -11.56 6.07 8.68
N ILE A 323 -11.49 5.41 9.82
CA ILE A 323 -11.04 5.99 11.08
C ILE A 323 -9.83 5.24 11.61
N TYR A 324 -8.87 5.98 12.17
CA TYR A 324 -7.67 5.43 12.81
C TYR A 324 -7.95 5.15 14.28
N ILE A 325 -7.78 3.92 14.75
CA ILE A 325 -8.12 3.52 16.12
C ILE A 325 -6.89 3.61 17.02
N HIS A 326 -6.83 4.66 17.81
CA HIS A 326 -5.75 4.92 18.76
C HIS A 326 -6.01 4.35 20.16
N ASP A 327 -7.18 3.76 20.39
CA ASP A 327 -7.53 3.16 21.66
C ASP A 327 -6.74 1.88 21.91
N SER A 328 -6.09 1.77 23.08
CA SER A 328 -5.29 0.59 23.46
C SER A 328 -6.13 -0.59 23.96
N LYS A 329 -7.45 -0.41 24.16
CA LYS A 329 -8.35 -1.45 24.64
C LYS A 329 -8.67 -2.50 23.56
N VAL A 330 -8.42 -2.18 22.29
CA VAL A 330 -8.72 -2.99 21.12
C VAL A 330 -7.48 -3.23 20.27
N LYS A 331 -7.46 -4.32 19.51
CA LYS A 331 -6.35 -4.68 18.59
C LYS A 331 -6.52 -4.02 17.22
N VAL A 332 -7.76 -3.74 16.80
CA VAL A 332 -8.03 -3.10 15.51
C VAL A 332 -7.25 -1.79 15.38
N GLY A 333 -6.58 -1.62 14.23
CA GLY A 333 -5.78 -0.42 13.95
C GLY A 333 -6.55 0.63 13.15
N ARG A 334 -7.41 0.20 12.22
CA ARG A 334 -8.19 1.07 11.36
C ARG A 334 -9.53 0.42 11.06
N ILE A 335 -10.58 1.24 10.92
CA ILE A 335 -11.90 0.76 10.50
C ILE A 335 -12.33 1.54 9.28
N GLN A 336 -12.62 0.86 8.18
CA GLN A 336 -13.18 1.44 6.97
C GLN A 336 -14.70 1.36 6.99
N ASN A 337 -15.37 2.33 6.33
CA ASN A 337 -16.78 2.24 5.99
C ASN A 337 -16.93 2.15 4.48
N TYR A 338 -17.15 0.94 3.95
CA TYR A 338 -17.20 0.73 2.50
C TYR A 338 -18.38 1.44 1.82
N GLY A 339 -19.50 1.66 2.52
CA GLY A 339 -20.60 2.48 2.01
C GLY A 339 -20.20 3.94 1.76
N SER A 340 -19.23 4.48 2.51
CA SER A 340 -18.70 5.82 2.29
C SER A 340 -17.74 5.90 1.11
N TRP A 341 -17.11 4.78 0.72
CA TRP A 341 -16.30 4.69 -0.49
C TRP A 341 -17.18 4.59 -1.73
N SER A 342 -18.17 3.70 -1.72
CA SER A 342 -19.13 3.57 -2.80
C SER A 342 -20.45 2.97 -2.33
N PRO A 343 -21.60 3.58 -2.67
CA PRO A 343 -22.91 2.99 -2.37
C PRO A 343 -23.17 1.70 -3.17
N TYR A 344 -22.39 1.41 -4.21
CA TYR A 344 -22.49 0.17 -4.99
C TYR A 344 -21.78 -1.02 -4.35
N MET A 345 -21.04 -0.81 -3.27
CA MET A 345 -20.35 -1.88 -2.54
C MET A 345 -21.19 -2.50 -1.43
N VAL A 346 -22.30 -1.85 -1.06
CA VAL A 346 -23.15 -2.24 0.05
C VAL A 346 -24.60 -2.40 -0.40
N LYS A 347 -25.43 -3.04 0.44
CA LYS A 347 -26.85 -3.21 0.17
C LYS A 347 -27.67 -2.08 0.81
N PRO A 348 -28.85 -1.74 0.25
CA PRO A 348 -29.72 -0.70 0.80
C PRO A 348 -30.05 -0.93 2.28
N GLY A 349 -29.96 0.10 3.11
CA GLY A 349 -30.25 0.06 4.54
C GLY A 349 -29.08 -0.45 5.41
N PHE A 350 -27.99 -0.88 4.78
CA PHE A 350 -26.82 -1.41 5.47
C PHE A 350 -25.53 -0.75 5.00
N THR A 351 -24.50 -0.89 5.81
CA THR A 351 -23.11 -0.65 5.38
C THR A 351 -22.23 -1.82 5.82
N CYS A 352 -20.98 -1.83 5.35
CA CYS A 352 -20.00 -2.81 5.77
C CYS A 352 -18.79 -2.08 6.36
N LEU A 353 -18.44 -2.44 7.60
CA LEU A 353 -17.28 -1.89 8.30
C LEU A 353 -16.13 -2.88 8.23
N GLY A 354 -15.01 -2.47 7.62
CA GLY A 354 -13.81 -3.28 7.50
C GLY A 354 -12.83 -2.98 8.63
N LEU A 355 -12.69 -3.91 9.58
CA LEU A 355 -11.76 -3.82 10.69
C LEU A 355 -10.39 -4.35 10.23
N GLU A 356 -9.37 -3.51 10.27
CA GLU A 356 -8.04 -3.86 9.80
C GLU A 356 -7.10 -4.15 10.96
N TYR A 357 -6.52 -5.34 10.90
CA TYR A 357 -5.51 -5.82 11.83
C TYR A 357 -4.19 -6.02 11.07
N PHE A 358 -3.10 -5.56 11.66
CA PHE A 358 -1.76 -5.69 11.12
C PHE A 358 -1.04 -6.78 11.89
N VAL A 359 -0.74 -7.87 11.24
CA VAL A 359 -0.25 -9.11 11.85
C VAL A 359 1.01 -9.60 11.14
N PHE A 360 1.64 -10.64 11.65
CA PHE A 360 2.65 -11.41 10.93
C PHE A 360 2.10 -12.79 10.61
N GLU A 361 2.47 -13.34 9.46
CA GLU A 361 2.20 -14.72 9.10
C GLU A 361 2.77 -15.64 10.21
N GLY A 362 1.92 -16.49 10.76
CA GLY A 362 2.27 -17.32 11.91
C GLY A 362 1.86 -16.79 13.29
N ASP A 363 1.44 -15.51 13.41
CA ASP A 363 0.85 -14.99 14.64
C ASP A 363 -0.41 -15.78 15.04
N GLU A 364 -0.74 -15.78 16.34
CA GLU A 364 -1.96 -16.40 16.85
C GLU A 364 -3.22 -15.86 16.12
N MET A 365 -3.29 -14.55 15.91
CA MET A 365 -4.42 -13.92 15.21
C MET A 365 -4.49 -14.33 13.74
N TRP A 366 -3.34 -14.46 13.06
CA TRP A 366 -3.31 -14.92 11.66
C TRP A 366 -3.85 -16.34 11.52
N ASN A 367 -3.55 -17.20 12.49
CA ASN A 367 -3.94 -18.63 12.51
C ASN A 367 -5.31 -18.89 13.16
N SER A 368 -5.97 -17.87 13.73
CA SER A 368 -7.29 -18.01 14.34
C SER A 368 -8.36 -18.41 13.31
N ALA A 369 -9.38 -19.12 13.74
CA ALA A 369 -10.55 -19.42 12.89
C ALA A 369 -11.30 -18.13 12.51
N ASP A 370 -11.96 -18.15 11.36
CA ASP A 370 -12.70 -16.97 10.87
C ASP A 370 -13.82 -16.56 11.83
N ASP A 371 -14.51 -17.53 12.45
CA ASP A 371 -15.56 -17.26 13.43
C ASP A 371 -15.03 -16.55 14.67
N ASP A 372 -13.85 -16.95 15.17
CA ASP A 372 -13.21 -16.32 16.33
C ASP A 372 -12.80 -14.85 16.01
N LEU A 373 -12.32 -14.61 14.78
CA LEU A 373 -11.96 -13.27 14.32
C LEU A 373 -13.20 -12.38 14.13
N ILE A 374 -14.30 -12.94 13.65
CA ILE A 374 -15.57 -12.24 13.53
C ILE A 374 -16.08 -11.85 14.91
N GLU A 375 -16.08 -12.75 15.90
CA GLU A 375 -16.48 -12.46 17.27
C GLU A 375 -15.55 -11.45 17.95
N LEU A 376 -14.24 -11.51 17.70
CA LEU A 376 -13.31 -10.47 18.13
C LEU A 376 -13.71 -9.10 17.55
N GLY A 377 -13.94 -9.04 16.23
CA GLY A 377 -14.32 -7.81 15.55
C GLY A 377 -15.64 -7.21 16.09
N LYS A 378 -16.65 -8.05 16.31
CA LYS A 378 -17.92 -7.65 16.92
C LYS A 378 -17.71 -7.06 18.32
N SER A 379 -16.93 -7.77 19.15
CA SER A 379 -16.65 -7.33 20.51
C SER A 379 -15.89 -5.99 20.55
N GLU A 380 -14.95 -5.78 19.63
CA GLU A 380 -14.18 -4.53 19.53
C GLU A 380 -15.04 -3.36 19.02
N LEU A 381 -15.95 -3.57 18.04
CA LEU A 381 -16.91 -2.53 17.63
C LEU A 381 -17.82 -2.09 18.78
N SER A 382 -18.34 -3.07 19.52
CA SER A 382 -19.19 -2.79 20.70
C SER A 382 -18.41 -2.08 21.81
N LEU A 383 -17.19 -2.51 22.10
CA LEU A 383 -16.32 -1.87 23.09
C LEU A 383 -15.97 -0.42 22.73
N LEU A 384 -15.86 -0.12 21.44
CA LEU A 384 -15.66 1.24 20.93
C LEU A 384 -16.95 2.06 20.89
N GLY A 385 -18.12 1.44 21.08
CA GLY A 385 -19.43 2.08 20.95
C GLY A 385 -19.76 2.49 19.51
N LEU A 386 -19.29 1.72 18.54
CA LEU A 386 -19.51 1.97 17.10
C LEU A 386 -20.65 1.14 16.52
N ALA A 387 -21.00 0.00 17.13
CA ALA A 387 -22.18 -0.79 16.81
C ALA A 387 -22.58 -1.66 18.00
N GLU A 388 -23.86 -1.98 18.12
CA GLU A 388 -24.32 -2.96 19.08
C GLU A 388 -24.15 -4.39 18.55
N LEU A 389 -23.82 -5.34 19.42
CA LEU A 389 -23.59 -6.75 19.01
C LEU A 389 -24.78 -7.37 18.28
N SER A 390 -26.02 -7.00 18.71
CA SER A 390 -27.28 -7.50 18.14
C SER A 390 -27.52 -7.03 16.70
N ASP A 391 -26.87 -5.96 16.28
CA ASP A 391 -27.15 -5.26 15.03
C ASP A 391 -26.20 -5.72 13.90
N ILE A 392 -25.22 -6.56 14.24
CA ILE A 392 -24.25 -7.09 13.27
C ILE A 392 -24.81 -8.35 12.62
N GLU A 393 -25.17 -8.25 11.32
CA GLU A 393 -25.87 -9.31 10.60
C GLU A 393 -24.95 -10.39 10.01
N ALA A 394 -23.78 -10.02 9.54
CA ALA A 394 -22.81 -10.93 8.93
C ALA A 394 -21.38 -10.49 9.14
N GLY A 395 -20.44 -11.42 9.02
CA GLY A 395 -19.01 -11.18 9.10
C GLY A 395 -18.22 -11.99 8.07
N TYR A 396 -17.14 -11.43 7.56
CA TYR A 396 -16.25 -12.04 6.58
C TYR A 396 -14.81 -11.75 6.94
N VAL A 397 -13.93 -12.72 6.71
CA VAL A 397 -12.49 -12.57 6.99
C VAL A 397 -11.70 -12.65 5.69
N VAL A 398 -10.74 -11.75 5.53
CA VAL A 398 -9.77 -11.78 4.43
C VAL A 398 -8.36 -11.64 4.99
N ARG A 399 -7.49 -12.56 4.62
CA ARG A 399 -6.06 -12.52 4.92
C ARG A 399 -5.29 -12.15 3.67
N MET A 400 -4.40 -11.18 3.79
CA MET A 400 -3.49 -10.77 2.72
C MET A 400 -2.06 -10.85 3.23
N PRO A 401 -1.31 -11.87 2.83
CA PRO A 401 0.09 -11.99 3.20
C PRO A 401 0.92 -10.91 2.49
N LYS A 402 2.02 -10.50 3.12
CA LYS A 402 3.02 -9.58 2.58
C LYS A 402 2.45 -8.24 2.06
N ALA A 403 1.50 -7.69 2.82
CA ALA A 403 0.83 -6.45 2.43
C ALA A 403 1.76 -5.22 2.48
N TYR A 404 2.70 -5.20 3.42
CA TYR A 404 3.62 -4.07 3.63
C TYR A 404 5.06 -4.55 3.84
N PRO A 405 6.03 -4.11 3.02
CA PRO A 405 7.44 -4.31 3.33
C PRO A 405 7.78 -3.59 4.64
N THR A 406 8.52 -4.24 5.54
CA THR A 406 8.99 -3.63 6.77
C THR A 406 10.43 -3.18 6.61
N TYR A 407 10.80 -2.13 7.33
CA TYR A 407 12.10 -1.49 7.22
C TYR A 407 12.80 -1.52 8.57
N ASP A 408 13.80 -2.37 8.70
CA ASP A 408 14.75 -2.38 9.79
C ASP A 408 16.05 -1.65 9.41
N GLU A 409 17.06 -1.71 10.24
CA GLU A 409 18.35 -1.06 9.98
C GLU A 409 19.15 -1.71 8.84
N PHE A 410 18.82 -2.95 8.45
CA PHE A 410 19.56 -3.75 7.46
C PHE A 410 18.87 -3.80 6.10
N TYR A 411 17.59 -3.44 6.00
CA TYR A 411 16.81 -3.67 4.78
C TYR A 411 17.43 -3.04 3.52
N LYS A 412 18.04 -1.83 3.62
CA LYS A 412 18.66 -1.17 2.46
C LYS A 412 19.84 -1.98 1.93
N ALA A 413 20.72 -2.43 2.85
CA ALA A 413 21.87 -3.24 2.49
C ALA A 413 21.44 -4.58 1.88
N ASN A 414 20.42 -5.22 2.44
CA ASN A 414 19.87 -6.45 1.91
C ASN A 414 19.28 -6.25 0.51
N VAL A 415 18.47 -5.20 0.29
CA VAL A 415 17.93 -4.87 -1.04
C VAL A 415 19.06 -4.61 -2.05
N ASP A 416 20.13 -3.90 -1.67
CA ASP A 416 21.26 -3.63 -2.55
C ASP A 416 22.01 -4.91 -2.94
N VAL A 417 22.18 -5.86 -2.03
CA VAL A 417 22.76 -7.20 -2.33
C VAL A 417 21.92 -7.92 -3.38
N LEU A 418 20.56 -7.95 -3.19
CA LEU A 418 19.66 -8.63 -4.12
C LEU A 418 19.64 -7.97 -5.51
N ARG A 419 19.63 -6.64 -5.57
CA ARG A 419 19.70 -5.86 -6.81
C ARG A 419 21.01 -6.11 -7.55
N GLY A 420 22.14 -6.09 -6.82
CA GLY A 420 23.47 -6.33 -7.38
C GLY A 420 23.55 -7.71 -8.02
N TRP A 421 23.07 -8.73 -7.33
CA TRP A 421 23.05 -10.09 -7.85
C TRP A 421 22.17 -10.22 -9.11
N LEU A 422 20.95 -9.65 -9.12
CA LEU A 422 20.09 -9.67 -10.31
C LEU A 422 20.76 -8.98 -11.51
N ALA A 423 21.37 -7.83 -11.29
CA ALA A 423 22.03 -7.08 -12.37
C ALA A 423 23.20 -7.86 -13.03
N GLU A 424 23.88 -8.73 -12.28
CA GLU A 424 25.01 -9.53 -12.77
C GLU A 424 24.56 -10.88 -13.36
N HIS A 425 23.54 -11.54 -12.76
CA HIS A 425 23.23 -12.95 -13.05
C HIS A 425 21.88 -13.17 -13.73
N ALA A 426 21.01 -12.14 -13.75
CA ALA A 426 19.69 -12.18 -14.37
C ALA A 426 19.26 -10.77 -14.83
N ALA A 427 20.07 -10.13 -15.66
CA ALA A 427 19.93 -8.72 -16.05
C ALA A 427 18.62 -8.39 -16.79
N ASN A 428 17.93 -9.39 -17.34
CA ASN A 428 16.63 -9.27 -17.98
C ASN A 428 15.45 -9.51 -17.02
N VAL A 429 15.69 -9.62 -15.71
CA VAL A 429 14.65 -9.69 -14.68
C VAL A 429 14.43 -8.30 -14.08
N TRP A 430 13.19 -7.82 -14.13
CA TRP A 430 12.77 -6.48 -13.76
C TRP A 430 11.84 -6.52 -12.56
N PRO A 431 12.32 -6.33 -11.33
CA PRO A 431 11.45 -6.19 -10.17
C PRO A 431 10.67 -4.88 -10.23
N VAL A 432 9.34 -4.95 -10.10
CA VAL A 432 8.43 -3.78 -10.17
C VAL A 432 7.42 -3.77 -9.02
N GLY A 433 6.84 -2.61 -8.75
CA GLY A 433 5.78 -2.47 -7.76
C GLY A 433 6.27 -2.50 -6.32
N ARG A 434 5.32 -2.72 -5.37
CA ARG A 434 5.59 -2.67 -3.94
C ARG A 434 6.47 -3.82 -3.48
N ASN A 435 6.02 -5.04 -3.71
CA ASN A 435 6.66 -6.24 -3.18
C ASN A 435 7.87 -6.66 -4.02
N GLY A 436 7.80 -6.50 -5.34
CA GLY A 436 8.92 -6.80 -6.24
C GLY A 436 10.15 -5.93 -5.97
N MET A 437 9.95 -4.70 -5.50
CA MET A 437 11.04 -3.77 -5.17
C MET A 437 11.33 -3.68 -3.68
N HIS A 438 10.59 -4.39 -2.83
CA HIS A 438 10.60 -4.23 -1.37
C HIS A 438 10.52 -2.75 -0.95
N LYS A 439 9.59 -2.00 -1.57
CA LYS A 439 9.45 -0.56 -1.43
C LYS A 439 8.00 -0.19 -1.17
N TYR A 440 7.73 0.73 -0.25
CA TYR A 440 6.36 1.15 0.08
C TYR A 440 5.75 1.99 -1.04
N ASN A 441 5.57 1.37 -2.20
CA ASN A 441 4.93 1.97 -3.35
C ASN A 441 3.40 1.96 -3.18
N ASN A 442 2.76 3.10 -3.41
CA ASN A 442 1.32 3.16 -3.64
C ASN A 442 0.98 2.59 -5.03
N GLN A 443 -0.30 2.51 -5.34
CA GLN A 443 -0.76 1.95 -6.62
C GLN A 443 -0.15 2.68 -7.82
N ASP A 444 -0.16 4.00 -7.82
CA ASP A 444 0.40 4.85 -8.88
C ASP A 444 1.91 4.67 -9.05
N HIS A 445 2.68 4.61 -7.96
CA HIS A 445 4.11 4.29 -8.03
C HIS A 445 4.34 2.90 -8.64
N SER A 446 3.54 1.91 -8.23
CA SER A 446 3.63 0.55 -8.75
C SER A 446 3.34 0.49 -10.26
N MET A 447 2.33 1.23 -10.72
CA MET A 447 2.01 1.37 -12.14
C MET A 447 3.13 2.08 -12.89
N PHE A 448 3.65 3.16 -12.33
CA PHE A 448 4.68 3.95 -12.98
C PHE A 448 6.01 3.19 -13.13
N THR A 449 6.41 2.39 -12.11
CA THR A 449 7.57 1.50 -12.25
C THR A 449 7.42 0.53 -13.42
N ALA A 450 6.22 -0.02 -13.61
CA ALA A 450 5.92 -0.93 -14.69
C ALA A 450 5.92 -0.25 -16.07
N MET A 451 5.38 0.98 -16.17
CA MET A 451 5.38 1.77 -17.41
C MET A 451 6.81 2.02 -17.89
N LEU A 452 7.68 2.53 -17.01
CA LEU A 452 9.09 2.79 -17.34
C LEU A 452 9.88 1.51 -17.63
N THR A 453 9.55 0.40 -16.97
CA THR A 453 10.16 -0.91 -17.28
C THR A 453 9.82 -1.34 -18.71
N VAL A 454 8.56 -1.18 -19.13
CA VAL A 454 8.17 -1.52 -20.51
C VAL A 454 8.91 -0.62 -21.51
N GLU A 455 9.05 0.68 -21.25
CA GLU A 455 9.84 1.58 -22.11
C GLU A 455 11.30 1.15 -22.20
N ASN A 456 11.90 0.64 -21.12
CA ASN A 456 13.26 0.08 -21.14
C ASN A 456 13.38 -1.21 -21.96
N ILE A 457 12.30 -2.03 -22.01
CA ILE A 457 12.31 -3.31 -22.72
C ILE A 457 12.06 -3.14 -24.22
N VAL A 458 11.09 -2.27 -24.61
CA VAL A 458 10.65 -2.17 -26.02
C VAL A 458 11.24 -0.99 -26.77
N GLY A 459 11.94 -0.09 -26.08
CA GLY A 459 12.55 1.12 -26.63
C GLY A 459 14.03 1.25 -26.29
N ASP A 460 14.60 2.40 -26.67
CA ASP A 460 15.97 2.78 -26.33
C ASP A 460 16.07 3.55 -24.99
N ALA A 461 15.06 3.44 -24.14
CA ALA A 461 15.02 4.12 -22.85
C ALA A 461 15.89 3.38 -21.82
N HIS A 462 16.47 4.16 -20.89
CA HIS A 462 17.30 3.65 -19.80
C HIS A 462 16.89 4.32 -18.49
N HIS A 463 15.61 4.13 -18.08
CA HIS A 463 15.09 4.66 -16.83
C HIS A 463 15.61 3.86 -15.64
N ASP A 464 16.10 4.54 -14.60
CA ASP A 464 16.30 3.89 -13.31
C ASP A 464 14.98 3.87 -12.53
N ILE A 465 14.27 2.75 -12.60
CA ILE A 465 12.99 2.56 -11.90
C ILE A 465 13.11 2.60 -10.38
N TRP A 466 14.33 2.45 -9.84
CA TRP A 466 14.58 2.51 -8.40
C TRP A 466 14.58 3.92 -7.85
N GLU A 467 14.70 4.95 -8.71
CA GLU A 467 14.56 6.35 -8.31
C GLU A 467 13.10 6.80 -8.10
N ILE A 468 12.10 5.98 -8.52
CA ILE A 468 10.69 6.28 -8.28
C ILE A 468 10.39 6.13 -6.79
N ASN A 469 9.61 7.07 -6.22
CA ASN A 469 9.23 7.09 -4.82
C ASN A 469 10.46 7.06 -3.87
N VAL A 470 11.50 7.80 -4.20
CA VAL A 470 12.69 7.97 -3.34
C VAL A 470 12.34 8.80 -2.10
N GLU A 471 11.38 9.71 -2.22
CA GLU A 471 10.80 10.39 -1.09
C GLU A 471 9.73 9.50 -0.46
N GLU A 472 9.99 8.95 0.72
CA GLU A 472 9.12 8.04 1.48
C GLU A 472 7.78 8.67 1.89
N GLU A 473 7.45 9.90 1.43
CA GLU A 473 6.23 10.64 1.72
C GLU A 473 5.54 11.13 0.45
N TYR A 474 4.74 10.25 -0.12
CA TYR A 474 3.70 10.66 -1.04
C TYR A 474 2.44 10.97 -0.22
N HIS A 475 2.27 12.25 0.15
CA HIS A 475 1.03 12.72 0.76
C HIS A 475 0.07 13.16 -0.35
N GLU A 476 -1.21 12.83 -0.19
CA GLU A 476 -2.32 13.35 -0.96
C GLU A 476 -2.50 14.87 -0.68
N GLU A 477 -1.46 15.68 -0.96
CA GLU A 477 -1.44 17.11 -0.71
C GLU A 477 -1.39 17.88 -2.02
N ARG A 478 -2.23 18.90 -2.19
CA ARG A 478 -2.10 19.87 -3.28
C ARG A 478 -1.11 20.96 -2.86
N GLY A 479 0.03 21.03 -3.56
CA GLY A 479 0.93 22.17 -3.44
C GLY A 479 0.32 23.42 -4.08
N THR A 480 0.35 24.56 -3.38
CA THR A 480 -0.20 25.83 -3.86
C THR A 480 0.65 26.48 -4.97
N ASN A 481 1.82 25.93 -5.34
CA ASN A 481 2.75 26.51 -6.32
C ASN A 481 3.58 25.47 -7.10
N SER A 482 3.06 24.29 -7.41
CA SER A 482 3.85 23.33 -8.19
C SER A 482 3.62 23.53 -9.68
N THR A 483 4.48 24.32 -10.32
CA THR A 483 4.71 24.32 -11.78
C THR A 483 5.76 23.28 -12.18
N SER A 484 6.25 22.47 -11.25
CA SER A 484 7.28 21.46 -11.47
C SER A 484 6.70 20.07 -11.19
N LYS A 485 6.69 19.22 -12.22
CA LYS A 485 6.34 17.79 -12.13
C LYS A 485 7.33 16.96 -11.28
N THR A 486 8.38 17.58 -10.78
CA THR A 486 9.50 16.97 -10.03
C THR A 486 9.69 17.56 -8.64
N GLY A 487 8.66 18.08 -8.00
CA GLY A 487 8.72 18.59 -6.63
C GLY A 487 8.51 17.49 -5.58
N ARG A 488 8.66 17.88 -4.29
CA ARG A 488 8.41 17.00 -3.11
C ARG A 488 7.01 16.37 -3.06
N ASP A 489 6.16 16.76 -3.98
CA ASP A 489 4.73 16.43 -4.01
C ASP A 489 4.36 15.42 -5.11
N ALA A 490 5.30 14.91 -5.88
CA ALA A 490 5.08 13.91 -6.93
C ALA A 490 6.05 12.73 -6.78
N PRO A 491 5.74 11.56 -7.35
CA PRO A 491 6.75 10.52 -7.53
C PRO A 491 7.97 11.10 -8.24
N VAL A 492 9.17 10.77 -7.77
CA VAL A 492 10.40 11.25 -8.42
C VAL A 492 10.52 10.54 -9.77
N ILE A 493 10.56 11.31 -10.84
CA ILE A 493 10.78 10.80 -12.19
C ILE A 493 12.30 10.65 -12.39
N PRO A 494 12.79 9.49 -12.85
CA PRO A 494 14.20 9.28 -13.10
C PRO A 494 14.78 10.34 -14.06
N ARG A 495 16.03 10.75 -13.84
CA ARG A 495 16.70 11.71 -14.73
C ARG A 495 16.81 11.11 -16.14
N GLY A 496 16.30 11.86 -17.12
CA GLY A 496 16.28 11.41 -18.52
C GLY A 496 14.97 10.75 -18.97
N ALA A 497 14.03 10.49 -18.06
CA ALA A 497 12.68 10.10 -18.44
C ALA A 497 11.98 11.29 -19.13
N SER A 498 11.94 11.29 -20.46
CA SER A 498 11.06 12.19 -21.21
C SER A 498 9.79 11.42 -21.52
N LEU A 499 8.71 11.80 -20.89
CA LEU A 499 7.38 11.28 -21.22
C LEU A 499 7.03 11.80 -22.62
N ARG A 500 6.98 10.91 -23.59
CA ARG A 500 6.61 11.18 -24.99
C ARG A 500 5.14 10.91 -25.21
#